data_18b715439cf78ba5b1deda8edae4614b
#
_entry.id   18b715439cf78ba5b1deda8edae4614b
#
_cell.length_a   1.000
_cell.length_b   1.000
_cell.length_c   1.000
_cell.angle_alpha   90.00
_cell.angle_beta   90.00
_cell.angle_gamma   90.00
#
_symmetry.space_group_name_H-M   'P 1'
#
loop_
_entity.id
_entity.type
_entity.pdbx_description
1 polymer ?
#
loop_
_entity_poly.entity_id
_entity_poly.type
_entity_poly.pdbx_seq_one_letter_code
_entity_poly.pdbx_strand_id
1 'polypeptide(L)'
;MTKVNIKVDVLRKMIARFVKAAPSRRTATAPADPIARLIRAFLEYDCDEPRATSAERKFLDNMVDYNELRVTPAIELAALLGVRYPFAESRCSALHRTLQSIFDREHQMRLDRLKEMKKTEIRPYFQSLAGITPYVEAAVCLDAFTVPAAPVDTKLLLWLISKDVFPEGTDIKTAQQIIEKHLKATEAVDFFHGSRKELDGWSPKSWPQVAKAYSPILAPPPIEASASAGDSKKDPKKPESAKEPAKSKPTAAPAKKK
;
A
#
# COMPACT_ATOMS: atom_id res chain seq x y z
N MET A 1 15.92 -12.93 16.49
CA MET A 1 16.02 -13.07 15.03
C MET A 1 16.42 -14.49 14.70
N THR A 2 15.51 -15.28 14.17
CA THR A 2 15.80 -16.66 13.74
C THR A 2 16.79 -16.57 12.58
N LYS A 3 17.96 -17.25 12.71
CA LYS A 3 18.93 -17.31 11.60
C LYS A 3 18.31 -18.13 10.46
N VAL A 4 17.83 -17.45 9.42
CA VAL A 4 17.40 -18.12 8.19
C VAL A 4 18.66 -18.67 7.52
N ASN A 5 18.69 -19.99 7.31
CA ASN A 5 19.80 -20.65 6.63
C ASN A 5 19.64 -20.41 5.11
N ILE A 6 20.47 -19.54 4.54
CA ILE A 6 20.44 -19.16 3.13
C ILE A 6 21.68 -19.63 2.39
N LYS A 7 21.52 -19.99 1.13
CA LYS A 7 22.64 -20.29 0.23
C LYS A 7 23.17 -18.97 -0.39
N VAL A 8 24.02 -18.24 0.34
CA VAL A 8 24.50 -16.89 -0.03
C VAL A 8 25.11 -16.85 -1.44
N ASP A 9 25.90 -17.86 -1.81
CA ASP A 9 26.53 -17.89 -3.14
C ASP A 9 25.50 -18.05 -4.26
N VAL A 10 24.42 -18.81 -4.02
CA VAL A 10 23.32 -18.93 -4.97
C VAL A 10 22.56 -17.61 -5.06
N LEU A 11 22.28 -16.96 -3.91
CA LEU A 11 21.65 -15.64 -3.89
C LEU A 11 22.45 -14.61 -4.71
N ARG A 12 23.77 -14.51 -4.51
CA ARG A 12 24.62 -13.60 -5.28
C ARG A 12 24.59 -13.85 -6.78
N LYS A 13 24.59 -15.13 -7.19
CA LYS A 13 24.42 -15.51 -8.60
C LYS A 13 23.07 -15.07 -9.16
N MET A 14 21.97 -15.21 -8.38
CA MET A 14 20.65 -14.76 -8.79
C MET A 14 20.56 -13.24 -8.87
N ILE A 15 21.10 -12.50 -7.92
CA ILE A 15 21.21 -11.04 -7.99
C ILE A 15 21.94 -10.61 -9.27
N ALA A 16 23.13 -11.16 -9.54
CA ALA A 16 23.88 -10.85 -10.75
C ALA A 16 23.12 -11.18 -12.05
N ARG A 17 22.34 -12.28 -12.05
CA ARG A 17 21.47 -12.66 -13.17
C ARG A 17 20.39 -11.62 -13.41
N PHE A 18 19.69 -11.18 -12.36
CA PHE A 18 18.64 -10.17 -12.46
C PHE A 18 19.19 -8.82 -12.91
N VAL A 19 20.32 -8.38 -12.34
CA VAL A 19 21.00 -7.13 -12.77
C VAL A 19 21.33 -7.18 -14.26
N LYS A 20 21.83 -8.31 -14.77
CA LYS A 20 22.14 -8.50 -16.18
C LYS A 20 20.90 -8.56 -17.09
N ALA A 21 19.77 -9.03 -16.56
CA ALA A 21 18.50 -9.13 -17.29
C ALA A 21 17.77 -7.80 -17.43
N ALA A 22 18.20 -6.77 -16.71
CA ALA A 22 17.60 -5.44 -16.76
C ALA A 22 17.52 -4.90 -18.20
N PRO A 23 16.46 -4.18 -18.57
CA PRO A 23 16.33 -3.59 -19.90
C PRO A 23 17.46 -2.59 -20.18
N SER A 24 18.12 -2.70 -21.33
CA SER A 24 19.24 -1.82 -21.72
C SER A 24 18.83 -0.36 -21.91
N ARG A 25 17.56 -0.08 -22.13
CA ARG A 25 16.99 1.25 -22.33
C ARG A 25 16.11 1.61 -21.15
N ARG A 26 16.73 2.18 -20.11
CA ARG A 26 15.97 3.01 -19.19
C ARG A 26 15.85 4.39 -19.83
N THR A 27 14.66 4.76 -20.27
CA THR A 27 14.34 6.18 -20.34
C THR A 27 14.57 6.68 -18.92
N ALA A 28 15.54 7.57 -18.73
CA ALA A 28 15.67 8.33 -17.49
C ALA A 28 14.39 9.18 -17.39
N THR A 29 13.33 8.57 -16.92
CA THR A 29 12.13 9.28 -16.53
C THR A 29 12.51 10.15 -15.35
N ALA A 30 12.12 11.41 -15.42
CA ALA A 30 12.17 12.31 -14.26
C ALA A 30 11.65 11.55 -13.03
N PRO A 31 12.15 11.83 -11.81
CA PRO A 31 11.69 11.14 -10.61
C PRO A 31 10.16 11.17 -10.62
N ALA A 32 9.57 9.97 -10.60
CA ALA A 32 8.14 9.80 -10.67
C ALA A 32 7.48 10.60 -9.55
N ASP A 33 6.28 11.12 -9.80
CA ASP A 33 5.45 11.63 -8.72
C ASP A 33 5.31 10.52 -7.66
N PRO A 34 5.72 10.78 -6.40
CA PRO A 34 5.73 9.75 -5.36
C PRO A 34 4.36 9.12 -5.12
N ILE A 35 3.26 9.88 -5.27
CA ILE A 35 1.90 9.34 -5.12
C ILE A 35 1.55 8.43 -6.31
N ALA A 36 1.83 8.86 -7.53
CA ALA A 36 1.65 8.02 -8.72
C ALA A 36 2.46 6.72 -8.60
N ARG A 37 3.72 6.82 -8.16
CA ARG A 37 4.57 5.64 -7.97
C ARG A 37 4.04 4.70 -6.89
N LEU A 38 3.49 5.25 -5.80
CA LEU A 38 2.87 4.48 -4.73
C LEU A 38 1.64 3.72 -5.24
N ILE A 39 0.75 4.38 -5.95
CA ILE A 39 -0.42 3.75 -6.57
C ILE A 39 0.03 2.62 -7.50
N ARG A 40 1.00 2.92 -8.38
CA ARG A 40 1.57 1.93 -9.28
C ARG A 40 2.14 0.74 -8.52
N ALA A 41 2.88 0.94 -7.43
CA ALA A 41 3.46 -0.14 -6.63
C ALA A 41 2.39 -1.06 -6.03
N PHE A 42 1.26 -0.52 -5.58
CA PHE A 42 0.12 -1.33 -5.15
C PHE A 42 -0.48 -2.14 -6.29
N LEU A 43 -0.54 -1.58 -7.49
CA LEU A 43 -1.12 -2.26 -8.65
C LEU A 43 -0.20 -3.34 -9.24
N GLU A 44 1.10 -3.14 -9.22
CA GLU A 44 2.07 -4.08 -9.81
C GLU A 44 2.50 -5.21 -8.87
N TYR A 45 2.24 -5.11 -7.56
CA TYR A 45 2.57 -6.16 -6.60
C TYR A 45 1.89 -7.49 -6.97
N ASP A 46 2.66 -8.57 -7.09
CA ASP A 46 2.13 -9.88 -7.48
C ASP A 46 1.25 -9.86 -8.76
N CYS A 47 1.54 -8.96 -9.68
CA CYS A 47 0.79 -8.76 -10.91
C CYS A 47 1.74 -8.61 -12.10
N ASP A 48 1.31 -9.05 -13.26
CA ASP A 48 2.04 -8.85 -14.51
C ASP A 48 1.93 -7.38 -14.99
N GLU A 49 2.92 -6.97 -15.77
CA GLU A 49 3.06 -5.58 -16.23
C GLU A 49 1.86 -5.10 -17.07
N PRO A 50 1.30 -5.88 -18.04
CA PRO A 50 0.14 -5.43 -18.80
C PRO A 50 -1.10 -5.18 -17.96
N ARG A 51 -1.36 -6.05 -16.96
CA ARG A 51 -2.50 -5.87 -16.04
C ARG A 51 -2.32 -4.68 -15.13
N ALA A 52 -1.12 -4.48 -14.58
CA ALA A 52 -0.82 -3.33 -13.73
C ALA A 52 -0.98 -2.01 -14.50
N THR A 53 -0.51 -1.94 -15.75
CA THR A 53 -0.67 -0.78 -16.63
C THR A 53 -2.14 -0.52 -16.98
N SER A 54 -2.91 -1.58 -17.27
CA SER A 54 -4.35 -1.44 -17.52
C SER A 54 -5.10 -0.95 -16.29
N ALA A 55 -4.74 -1.43 -15.11
CA ALA A 55 -5.34 -1.02 -13.84
C ALA A 55 -5.04 0.45 -13.52
N GLU A 56 -3.79 0.88 -13.69
CA GLU A 56 -3.39 2.27 -13.52
C GLU A 56 -4.18 3.21 -14.45
N ARG A 57 -4.32 2.85 -15.74
CA ARG A 57 -5.12 3.61 -16.69
C ARG A 57 -6.57 3.72 -16.24
N LYS A 58 -7.18 2.63 -15.74
CA LYS A 58 -8.55 2.67 -15.23
C LYS A 58 -8.71 3.66 -14.08
N PHE A 59 -7.75 3.76 -13.18
CA PHE A 59 -7.80 4.75 -12.12
C PHE A 59 -7.66 6.18 -12.68
N LEU A 60 -6.71 6.42 -13.60
CA LEU A 60 -6.53 7.71 -14.23
C LEU A 60 -7.75 8.17 -15.06
N ASP A 61 -8.42 7.24 -15.75
CA ASP A 61 -9.58 7.54 -16.59
C ASP A 61 -10.87 7.79 -15.77
N ASN A 62 -10.94 7.30 -14.52
CA ASN A 62 -12.14 7.39 -13.70
C ASN A 62 -12.01 8.31 -12.49
N MET A 63 -10.81 8.83 -12.19
CA MET A 63 -10.55 9.71 -11.05
C MET A 63 -9.98 11.04 -11.52
N VAL A 64 -10.53 12.13 -11.03
CA VAL A 64 -10.06 13.48 -11.39
C VAL A 64 -8.69 13.77 -10.77
N ASP A 65 -8.49 13.32 -9.51
CA ASP A 65 -7.25 13.52 -8.77
C ASP A 65 -7.03 12.44 -7.70
N TYR A 66 -5.92 12.55 -6.96
CA TYR A 66 -5.59 11.62 -5.88
C TYR A 66 -6.49 11.77 -4.65
N ASN A 67 -7.16 12.90 -4.44
CA ASN A 67 -8.14 13.04 -3.37
C ASN A 67 -9.39 12.23 -3.67
N GLU A 68 -9.88 12.27 -4.90
CA GLU A 68 -11.00 11.44 -5.32
C GLU A 68 -10.65 9.96 -5.14
N LEU A 69 -9.47 9.53 -5.59
CA LEU A 69 -9.00 8.16 -5.37
C LEU A 69 -8.95 7.79 -3.87
N ARG A 70 -8.53 8.72 -3.01
CA ARG A 70 -8.46 8.53 -1.55
C ARG A 70 -9.84 8.36 -0.91
N VAL A 71 -10.83 9.17 -1.31
CA VAL A 71 -12.16 9.15 -0.69
C VAL A 71 -13.08 8.09 -1.30
N THR A 72 -12.75 7.56 -2.48
CA THR A 72 -13.52 6.49 -3.11
C THR A 72 -13.42 5.21 -2.28
N PRO A 73 -14.54 4.58 -1.92
CA PRO A 73 -14.56 3.35 -1.16
C PRO A 73 -13.71 2.24 -1.82
N ALA A 74 -12.95 1.50 -1.03
CA ALA A 74 -12.06 0.45 -1.54
C ALA A 74 -12.80 -0.61 -2.38
N ILE A 75 -14.06 -0.88 -2.09
CA ILE A 75 -14.89 -1.82 -2.86
C ILE A 75 -15.19 -1.30 -4.26
N GLU A 76 -15.41 0.00 -4.41
CA GLU A 76 -15.63 0.64 -5.72
C GLU A 76 -14.35 0.64 -6.55
N LEU A 77 -13.21 0.97 -5.92
CA LEU A 77 -11.90 0.84 -6.57
C LEU A 77 -11.64 -0.60 -7.03
N ALA A 78 -11.98 -1.59 -6.20
CA ALA A 78 -11.85 -3.00 -6.58
C ALA A 78 -12.76 -3.38 -7.74
N ALA A 79 -13.99 -2.85 -7.78
CA ALA A 79 -14.92 -3.06 -8.90
C ALA A 79 -14.38 -2.48 -10.21
N LEU A 80 -13.72 -1.31 -10.20
CA LEU A 80 -13.06 -0.73 -11.37
C LEU A 80 -11.95 -1.65 -11.89
N LEU A 81 -11.17 -2.27 -11.00
CA LEU A 81 -10.13 -3.23 -11.41
C LEU A 81 -10.73 -4.47 -12.04
N GLY A 82 -11.88 -4.91 -11.53
CA GLY A 82 -12.65 -6.05 -12.03
C GLY A 82 -12.25 -7.38 -11.37
N VAL A 83 -13.17 -8.36 -11.46
CA VAL A 83 -13.09 -9.65 -10.76
C VAL A 83 -11.88 -10.52 -11.11
N ARG A 84 -11.24 -10.27 -12.26
CA ARG A 84 -10.05 -11.01 -12.69
C ARG A 84 -8.74 -10.39 -12.18
N TYR A 85 -8.81 -9.24 -11.51
CA TYR A 85 -7.61 -8.60 -11.00
C TYR A 85 -7.20 -9.28 -9.68
N PRO A 86 -5.93 -9.71 -9.53
CA PRO A 86 -5.54 -10.47 -8.37
C PRO A 86 -5.65 -9.65 -7.09
N PHE A 87 -6.36 -10.20 -6.10
CA PHE A 87 -6.53 -9.60 -4.75
C PHE A 87 -7.07 -8.17 -4.75
N ALA A 88 -7.97 -7.83 -5.68
CA ALA A 88 -8.46 -6.48 -5.90
C ALA A 88 -8.94 -5.80 -4.61
N GLU A 89 -9.81 -6.43 -3.84
CA GLU A 89 -10.38 -5.86 -2.60
C GLU A 89 -9.31 -5.59 -1.53
N SER A 90 -8.47 -6.59 -1.24
CA SER A 90 -7.41 -6.44 -0.23
C SER A 90 -6.40 -5.36 -0.63
N ARG A 91 -6.06 -5.31 -1.91
CA ARG A 91 -5.16 -4.33 -2.51
C ARG A 91 -5.72 -2.91 -2.43
N CYS A 92 -6.96 -2.72 -2.86
CA CYS A 92 -7.62 -1.42 -2.80
C CYS A 92 -7.86 -0.98 -1.34
N SER A 93 -8.16 -1.90 -0.43
CA SER A 93 -8.25 -1.60 1.00
C SER A 93 -6.91 -1.15 1.59
N ALA A 94 -5.81 -1.80 1.22
CA ALA A 94 -4.47 -1.39 1.66
C ALA A 94 -4.08 -0.03 1.07
N LEU A 95 -4.30 0.19 -0.23
CA LEU A 95 -4.08 1.47 -0.91
C LEU A 95 -4.88 2.60 -0.26
N HIS A 96 -6.18 2.40 -0.06
CA HIS A 96 -7.07 3.38 0.57
C HIS A 96 -6.56 3.81 1.97
N ARG A 97 -6.18 2.85 2.83
CA ARG A 97 -5.61 3.14 4.15
C ARG A 97 -4.29 3.91 4.05
N THR A 98 -3.45 3.58 3.06
CA THR A 98 -2.18 4.27 2.87
C THR A 98 -2.38 5.71 2.41
N LEU A 99 -3.28 5.95 1.45
CA LEU A 99 -3.61 7.30 0.97
C LEU A 99 -4.24 8.14 2.10
N GLN A 100 -5.13 7.55 2.90
CA GLN A 100 -5.70 8.22 4.07
C GLN A 100 -4.61 8.57 5.08
N SER A 101 -3.70 7.66 5.40
CA SER A 101 -2.60 7.89 6.33
C SER A 101 -1.63 8.99 5.84
N ILE A 102 -1.44 9.12 4.53
CA ILE A 102 -0.68 10.23 3.93
C ILE A 102 -1.43 11.54 4.15
N PHE A 103 -2.72 11.58 3.82
CA PHE A 103 -3.52 12.80 3.97
C PHE A 103 -3.60 13.28 5.42
N ASP A 104 -3.75 12.37 6.37
CA ASP A 104 -3.81 12.69 7.81
C ASP A 104 -2.51 13.36 8.31
N ARG A 105 -1.37 13.09 7.66
CA ARG A 105 -0.06 13.66 8.02
C ARG A 105 0.31 14.91 7.25
N GLU A 106 0.05 14.89 5.94
CA GLU A 106 0.49 15.97 5.05
C GLU A 106 -0.61 17.00 4.80
N HIS A 107 -1.88 16.70 5.17
CA HIS A 107 -3.09 17.48 4.88
C HIS A 107 -3.28 17.80 3.40
N GLN A 108 -2.61 17.04 2.55
CA GLN A 108 -2.65 17.13 1.07
C GLN A 108 -2.19 15.82 0.45
N MET A 109 -2.59 15.58 -0.81
CA MET A 109 -2.13 14.40 -1.56
C MET A 109 -0.86 14.74 -2.36
N ARG A 110 0.20 15.15 -1.65
CA ARG A 110 1.53 15.48 -2.19
C ARG A 110 2.61 15.06 -1.21
N LEU A 111 3.75 14.61 -1.73
CA LEU A 111 4.90 14.16 -0.96
C LEU A 111 6.19 14.91 -1.32
N ASP A 112 6.07 16.12 -1.89
CA ASP A 112 7.23 16.89 -2.34
C ASP A 112 8.16 17.24 -1.18
N ARG A 113 7.62 17.48 0.01
CA ARG A 113 8.39 17.72 1.24
C ARG A 113 9.40 16.61 1.54
N LEU A 114 9.05 15.36 1.22
CA LEU A 114 9.94 14.22 1.47
C LEU A 114 11.21 14.27 0.60
N LYS A 115 11.19 14.98 -0.53
CA LYS A 115 12.36 15.15 -1.41
C LYS A 115 13.46 15.97 -0.73
N GLU A 116 13.09 16.82 0.23
CA GLU A 116 13.99 17.67 1.01
C GLU A 116 14.51 16.96 2.28
N MET A 117 13.92 15.82 2.64
CA MET A 117 14.32 15.03 3.81
C MET A 117 15.62 14.25 3.55
N LYS A 118 16.28 13.89 4.64
CA LYS A 118 17.44 12.98 4.54
C LYS A 118 16.97 11.60 4.06
N LYS A 119 17.75 10.98 3.17
CA LYS A 119 17.45 9.64 2.64
C LYS A 119 17.19 8.58 3.73
N THR A 120 17.82 8.73 4.88
CA THR A 120 17.65 7.85 6.05
C THR A 120 16.28 7.98 6.72
N GLU A 121 15.55 9.07 6.49
CA GLU A 121 14.25 9.35 7.12
C GLU A 121 13.08 8.94 6.21
N ILE A 122 13.33 8.77 4.91
CA ILE A 122 12.30 8.46 3.92
C ILE A 122 11.68 7.07 4.15
N ARG A 123 12.52 6.03 4.35
CA ARG A 123 12.01 4.68 4.62
C ARG A 123 11.18 4.59 5.91
N PRO A 124 11.64 5.11 7.05
CA PRO A 124 10.84 5.18 8.28
C PRO A 124 9.48 5.87 8.09
N TYR A 125 9.43 6.95 7.29
CA TYR A 125 8.16 7.62 6.97
C TYR A 125 7.19 6.64 6.30
N PHE A 126 7.58 5.96 5.22
CA PHE A 126 6.71 5.01 4.55
C PHE A 126 6.35 3.82 5.43
N GLN A 127 7.29 3.27 6.17
CA GLN A 127 7.06 2.13 7.07
C GLN A 127 6.04 2.42 8.17
N SER A 128 5.83 3.68 8.50
CA SER A 128 4.86 4.11 9.52
C SER A 128 3.46 4.40 8.96
N LEU A 129 3.25 4.28 7.64
CA LEU A 129 1.93 4.47 7.03
C LEU A 129 1.05 3.22 7.21
N ALA A 130 -0.24 3.43 7.52
CA ALA A 130 -1.20 2.34 7.60
C ALA A 130 -1.41 1.72 6.20
N GLY A 131 -1.46 0.39 6.13
CA GLY A 131 -1.69 -0.33 4.87
C GLY A 131 -0.48 -0.52 3.97
N ILE A 132 0.66 0.11 4.27
CA ILE A 132 1.89 -0.05 3.48
C ILE A 132 2.43 -1.49 3.57
N THR A 133 2.98 -1.98 2.47
CA THR A 133 3.66 -3.28 2.43
C THR A 133 5.16 -3.09 2.22
N PRO A 134 6.01 -4.06 2.60
CA PRO A 134 7.45 -3.97 2.37
C PRO A 134 7.82 -3.74 0.90
N TYR A 135 7.10 -4.37 -0.02
CA TYR A 135 7.29 -4.17 -1.46
C TYR A 135 6.99 -2.74 -1.90
N VAL A 136 5.82 -2.22 -1.51
CA VAL A 136 5.38 -0.87 -1.91
C VAL A 136 6.32 0.19 -1.34
N GLU A 137 6.70 0.06 -0.06
CA GLU A 137 7.69 0.92 0.57
C GLU A 137 9.00 0.93 -0.23
N ALA A 138 9.56 -0.24 -0.51
CA ALA A 138 10.82 -0.37 -1.22
C ALA A 138 10.75 0.19 -2.66
N ALA A 139 9.66 -0.07 -3.38
CA ALA A 139 9.48 0.39 -4.75
C ALA A 139 9.37 1.93 -4.84
N VAL A 140 8.62 2.55 -3.92
CA VAL A 140 8.51 4.01 -3.87
C VAL A 140 9.84 4.65 -3.48
N CYS A 141 10.51 4.12 -2.47
CA CYS A 141 11.82 4.60 -2.02
C CYS A 141 12.86 4.55 -3.16
N LEU A 142 12.87 3.44 -3.90
CA LEU A 142 13.81 3.23 -5.00
C LEU A 142 13.58 4.20 -6.16
N ASP A 143 12.34 4.28 -6.67
CA ASP A 143 12.05 4.97 -7.91
C ASP A 143 11.76 6.47 -7.74
N ALA A 144 11.06 6.86 -6.66
CA ALA A 144 10.69 8.26 -6.46
C ALA A 144 11.73 9.06 -5.66
N PHE A 145 12.49 8.39 -4.78
CA PHE A 145 13.43 9.07 -3.87
C PHE A 145 14.90 8.65 -4.06
N THR A 146 15.18 7.75 -5.00
CA THR A 146 16.54 7.21 -5.21
C THR A 146 17.20 6.68 -3.93
N VAL A 147 16.39 6.11 -3.04
CA VAL A 147 16.83 5.41 -1.83
C VAL A 147 16.99 3.93 -2.18
N PRO A 148 18.21 3.37 -2.07
CA PRO A 148 18.44 1.98 -2.43
C PRO A 148 17.54 1.04 -1.60
N ALA A 149 16.81 0.18 -2.30
CA ALA A 149 15.92 -0.81 -1.72
C ALA A 149 15.74 -1.97 -2.69
N ALA A 150 15.30 -3.12 -2.20
CA ALA A 150 15.00 -4.29 -3.02
C ALA A 150 13.51 -4.63 -2.90
N PRO A 151 12.64 -4.16 -3.80
CA PRO A 151 11.25 -4.56 -3.81
C PRO A 151 11.13 -6.07 -4.04
N VAL A 152 10.60 -6.80 -3.06
CA VAL A 152 10.41 -8.24 -3.11
C VAL A 152 8.91 -8.53 -2.98
N ASP A 153 8.32 -9.07 -4.04
CA ASP A 153 6.95 -9.56 -4.03
C ASP A 153 6.89 -11.07 -3.73
N THR A 154 5.69 -11.59 -3.57
CA THR A 154 5.48 -13.01 -3.31
C THR A 154 6.00 -13.88 -4.44
N LYS A 155 5.87 -13.41 -5.67
CA LYS A 155 6.32 -14.10 -6.87
C LYS A 155 7.83 -14.31 -6.88
N LEU A 156 8.58 -13.26 -6.64
CA LEU A 156 10.05 -13.30 -6.53
C LEU A 156 10.50 -14.20 -5.37
N LEU A 157 9.87 -14.07 -4.19
CA LEU A 157 10.19 -14.90 -3.04
C LEU A 157 9.97 -16.39 -3.35
N LEU A 158 8.82 -16.76 -3.88
CA LEU A 158 8.51 -18.15 -4.23
C LEU A 158 9.44 -18.70 -5.30
N TRP A 159 9.84 -17.86 -6.27
CA TRP A 159 10.83 -18.27 -7.25
C TRP A 159 12.20 -18.55 -6.60
N LEU A 160 12.64 -17.68 -5.70
CA LEU A 160 13.90 -17.87 -4.96
C LEU A 160 13.86 -19.11 -4.05
N ILE A 161 12.71 -19.40 -3.44
CA ILE A 161 12.49 -20.67 -2.70
C ILE A 161 12.61 -21.86 -3.65
N SER A 162 11.99 -21.80 -4.84
CA SER A 162 12.09 -22.88 -5.84
C SER A 162 13.51 -23.13 -6.38
N LYS A 163 14.42 -22.18 -6.16
CA LYS A 163 15.86 -22.29 -6.48
C LYS A 163 16.72 -22.59 -5.26
N ASP A 164 16.11 -23.01 -4.15
CA ASP A 164 16.79 -23.31 -2.89
C ASP A 164 17.63 -22.16 -2.34
N VAL A 165 17.30 -20.91 -2.65
CA VAL A 165 17.97 -19.72 -2.09
C VAL A 165 17.49 -19.47 -0.68
N PHE A 166 16.18 -19.48 -0.48
CA PHE A 166 15.52 -19.37 0.81
C PHE A 166 14.80 -20.66 1.20
N PRO A 167 14.73 -20.99 2.48
CA PRO A 167 13.88 -22.07 2.96
C PRO A 167 12.39 -21.71 2.83
N GLU A 168 11.54 -22.74 2.77
CA GLU A 168 10.09 -22.56 2.88
C GLU A 168 9.73 -21.87 4.18
N GLY A 169 8.66 -21.05 4.14
CA GLY A 169 8.21 -20.26 5.30
C GLY A 169 8.99 -18.97 5.54
N THR A 170 9.99 -18.64 4.71
CA THR A 170 10.64 -17.30 4.75
C THR A 170 9.61 -16.22 4.43
N ASP A 171 9.47 -15.22 5.27
CA ASP A 171 8.60 -14.07 5.01
C ASP A 171 9.26 -13.03 4.09
N ILE A 172 8.43 -12.23 3.41
CA ILE A 172 8.88 -11.23 2.42
C ILE A 172 9.81 -10.19 3.04
N LYS A 173 9.53 -9.72 4.25
CA LYS A 173 10.34 -8.70 4.92
C LYS A 173 11.74 -9.23 5.22
N THR A 174 11.84 -10.45 5.72
CA THR A 174 13.12 -11.13 5.97
C THR A 174 13.89 -11.35 4.67
N ALA A 175 13.23 -11.84 3.61
CA ALA A 175 13.86 -12.03 2.31
C ALA A 175 14.39 -10.71 1.74
N GLN A 176 13.59 -9.64 1.80
CA GLN A 176 13.99 -8.30 1.38
C GLN A 176 15.23 -7.80 2.11
N GLN A 177 15.25 -7.88 3.44
CA GLN A 177 16.40 -7.47 4.26
C GLN A 177 17.68 -8.25 3.90
N ILE A 178 17.55 -9.55 3.65
CA ILE A 178 18.68 -10.39 3.25
C ILE A 178 19.19 -10.01 1.86
N ILE A 179 18.29 -9.80 0.90
CA ILE A 179 18.67 -9.37 -0.46
C ILE A 179 19.36 -8.02 -0.41
N GLU A 180 18.79 -7.04 0.29
CA GLU A 180 19.37 -5.69 0.44
C GLU A 180 20.80 -5.73 1.03
N LYS A 181 21.05 -6.63 1.95
CA LYS A 181 22.40 -6.82 2.54
C LYS A 181 23.44 -7.30 1.52
N HIS A 182 23.03 -7.98 0.46
CA HIS A 182 23.92 -8.54 -0.57
C HIS A 182 23.85 -7.78 -1.91
N LEU A 183 22.92 -6.83 -2.03
CA LEU A 183 22.71 -6.01 -3.23
C LEU A 183 23.48 -4.69 -3.11
N LYS A 184 24.24 -4.33 -4.14
CA LYS A 184 24.88 -3.01 -4.18
C LYS A 184 23.84 -1.92 -4.45
N ALA A 185 24.00 -0.78 -3.79
CA ALA A 185 23.10 0.37 -3.97
C ALA A 185 22.95 0.80 -5.43
N THR A 186 24.03 0.73 -6.20
CA THR A 186 24.05 1.08 -7.64
C THR A 186 23.34 0.07 -8.54
N GLU A 187 23.14 -1.14 -8.06
CA GLU A 187 22.51 -2.24 -8.79
C GLU A 187 21.01 -2.41 -8.44
N ALA A 188 20.51 -1.67 -7.44
CA ALA A 188 19.16 -1.88 -6.89
C ALA A 188 18.07 -1.69 -7.96
N VAL A 189 18.17 -0.69 -8.81
CA VAL A 189 17.19 -0.42 -9.88
C VAL A 189 17.25 -1.52 -10.95
N ASP A 190 18.46 -1.94 -11.34
CA ASP A 190 18.64 -3.01 -12.33
C ASP A 190 18.15 -4.35 -11.79
N PHE A 191 18.41 -4.65 -10.52
CA PHE A 191 17.87 -5.82 -9.84
C PHE A 191 16.34 -5.81 -9.89
N PHE A 192 15.70 -4.71 -9.55
CA PHE A 192 14.24 -4.60 -9.55
C PHE A 192 13.64 -4.84 -10.93
N HIS A 193 14.07 -4.09 -11.94
CA HIS A 193 13.53 -4.25 -13.29
C HIS A 193 13.91 -5.59 -13.94
N GLY A 194 15.10 -6.08 -13.67
CA GLY A 194 15.56 -7.37 -14.19
C GLY A 194 14.81 -8.55 -13.57
N SER A 195 14.53 -8.52 -12.26
CA SER A 195 13.75 -9.57 -11.61
C SER A 195 12.32 -9.62 -12.15
N ARG A 196 11.66 -8.47 -12.33
CA ARG A 196 10.32 -8.40 -12.91
C ARG A 196 10.30 -8.93 -14.34
N LYS A 197 11.26 -8.54 -15.19
CA LYS A 197 11.38 -9.04 -16.57
C LYS A 197 11.64 -10.55 -16.61
N GLU A 198 12.53 -11.05 -15.77
CA GLU A 198 12.87 -12.48 -15.74
C GLU A 198 11.70 -13.34 -15.25
N LEU A 199 10.85 -12.79 -14.38
CA LEU A 199 9.69 -13.47 -13.83
C LEU A 199 8.39 -13.17 -14.60
N ASP A 200 8.48 -12.42 -15.69
CA ASP A 200 7.31 -12.19 -16.53
C ASP A 200 6.76 -13.53 -17.05
N GLY A 201 5.45 -13.73 -16.89
CA GLY A 201 4.79 -14.98 -17.24
C GLY A 201 5.07 -16.18 -16.29
N TRP A 202 6.01 -16.08 -15.34
CA TRP A 202 6.20 -17.15 -14.35
C TRP A 202 5.17 -17.06 -13.22
N SER A 203 4.61 -18.21 -12.86
CA SER A 203 3.83 -18.36 -11.62
C SER A 203 3.95 -19.79 -11.08
N PRO A 204 3.89 -19.99 -9.74
CA PRO A 204 3.89 -21.34 -9.18
C PRO A 204 2.59 -22.07 -9.54
N LYS A 205 2.66 -23.42 -9.62
CA LYS A 205 1.54 -24.27 -10.06
C LYS A 205 0.26 -24.10 -9.26
N SER A 206 0.36 -23.72 -7.98
CA SER A 206 -0.76 -23.55 -7.05
C SER A 206 -1.10 -22.08 -6.76
N TRP A 207 -0.73 -21.17 -7.67
CA TRP A 207 -1.17 -19.79 -7.59
C TRP A 207 -2.71 -19.70 -7.85
N PRO A 208 -3.53 -19.00 -7.05
CA PRO A 208 -3.15 -18.05 -6.00
C PRO A 208 -3.15 -18.61 -4.56
N GLN A 209 -3.36 -19.91 -4.35
CA GLN A 209 -3.44 -20.49 -3.00
C GLN A 209 -2.12 -20.29 -2.21
N VAL A 210 -0.99 -20.49 -2.88
CA VAL A 210 0.32 -20.27 -2.27
C VAL A 210 0.54 -18.79 -1.95
N ALA A 211 0.03 -17.89 -2.78
CA ALA A 211 0.14 -16.46 -2.54
C ALA A 211 -0.53 -16.03 -1.22
N LYS A 212 -1.65 -16.66 -0.84
CA LYS A 212 -2.34 -16.36 0.42
C LYS A 212 -1.45 -16.57 1.65
N ALA A 213 -0.53 -17.54 1.60
CA ALA A 213 0.36 -17.83 2.73
C ALA A 213 1.50 -16.82 2.89
N TYR A 214 1.87 -16.11 1.82
CA TYR A 214 3.05 -15.26 1.78
C TYR A 214 2.74 -13.78 1.55
N SER A 215 1.57 -13.44 1.00
CA SER A 215 1.28 -12.06 0.60
C SER A 215 0.86 -11.18 1.79
N PRO A 216 1.63 -10.13 2.11
CA PRO A 216 1.27 -9.19 3.17
C PRO A 216 0.03 -8.34 2.83
N ILE A 217 -0.36 -8.22 1.55
CA ILE A 217 -1.62 -7.57 1.15
C ILE A 217 -2.84 -8.35 1.63
N LEU A 218 -2.71 -9.68 1.79
CA LEU A 218 -3.77 -10.54 2.27
C LEU A 218 -3.78 -10.72 3.79
N ALA A 219 -2.76 -10.24 4.48
CA ALA A 219 -2.76 -10.23 5.94
C ALA A 219 -3.93 -9.35 6.45
N PRO A 220 -4.69 -9.81 7.45
CA PRO A 220 -5.68 -8.94 8.09
C PRO A 220 -4.98 -7.67 8.60
N PRO A 221 -5.67 -6.51 8.57
CA PRO A 221 -5.11 -5.30 9.16
C PRO A 221 -4.71 -5.61 10.61
N PRO A 222 -3.61 -5.01 11.12
CA PRO A 222 -3.32 -5.08 12.53
C PRO A 222 -4.59 -4.68 13.29
N ILE A 223 -4.98 -5.46 14.29
CA ILE A 223 -6.08 -5.08 15.19
C ILE A 223 -5.57 -3.83 15.89
N GLU A 224 -5.98 -2.68 15.41
CA GLU A 224 -5.79 -1.44 16.16
C GLU A 224 -6.51 -1.70 17.48
N ALA A 225 -5.75 -1.70 18.58
CA ALA A 225 -6.32 -1.69 19.90
C ALA A 225 -7.24 -0.46 19.92
N SER A 226 -8.54 -0.71 19.80
CA SER A 226 -9.54 0.31 19.92
C SER A 226 -9.27 1.01 21.25
N ALA A 227 -8.71 2.22 21.17
CA ALA A 227 -8.65 3.10 22.29
C ALA A 227 -10.10 3.30 22.75
N SER A 228 -10.49 2.50 23.72
CA SER A 228 -11.75 2.66 24.43
C SER A 228 -11.67 3.99 25.17
N ALA A 229 -12.06 5.06 24.50
CA ALA A 229 -12.45 6.28 25.15
C ALA A 229 -13.74 5.98 25.93
N GLY A 230 -13.54 5.39 27.10
CA GLY A 230 -14.55 5.32 28.13
C GLY A 230 -14.70 6.70 28.73
N ASP A 231 -15.53 7.52 28.14
CA ASP A 231 -16.04 8.73 28.79
C ASP A 231 -17.41 8.41 29.40
N SER A 232 -17.34 7.94 30.63
CA SER A 232 -18.50 7.77 31.52
C SER A 232 -18.96 9.15 31.94
N LYS A 233 -19.85 9.79 31.19
CA LYS A 233 -20.62 10.91 31.66
C LYS A 233 -21.68 10.41 32.63
N LYS A 234 -21.45 10.70 33.92
CA LYS A 234 -22.44 10.65 34.98
C LYS A 234 -23.64 11.54 34.62
N ASP A 235 -24.83 10.98 34.61
CA ASP A 235 -26.08 11.69 34.60
C ASP A 235 -26.22 12.51 35.92
N PRO A 236 -26.58 13.80 35.88
CA PRO A 236 -27.06 14.47 37.04
C PRO A 236 -28.54 14.27 37.23
N LYS A 237 -28.88 13.85 38.44
CA LYS A 237 -30.22 13.65 39.03
C LYS A 237 -31.24 14.72 38.66
N LYS A 238 -32.44 14.24 38.28
CA LYS A 238 -33.71 14.94 38.22
C LYS A 238 -34.20 15.35 39.62
N PRO A 239 -34.70 16.54 39.84
CA PRO A 239 -35.64 16.81 40.90
C PRO A 239 -37.05 16.86 40.38
N GLU A 240 -37.94 16.29 41.18
CA GLU A 240 -39.33 16.07 41.05
C GLU A 240 -40.21 17.30 41.39
N SER A 241 -41.35 17.37 40.71
CA SER A 241 -42.64 17.95 41.11
C SER A 241 -42.80 19.47 41.34
N ALA A 242 -43.72 20.09 40.56
CA ALA A 242 -45.01 20.53 41.08
C ALA A 242 -45.88 21.26 40.02
N LYS A 243 -47.08 20.68 39.80
CA LYS A 243 -48.41 21.30 39.62
C LYS A 243 -48.66 22.40 38.57
N GLU A 244 -49.53 21.99 37.62
CA GLU A 244 -50.53 22.81 36.91
C GLU A 244 -51.39 23.66 37.85
N PRO A 245 -52.09 24.80 37.41
CA PRO A 245 -53.22 24.65 36.48
C PRO A 245 -53.53 25.86 35.53
N ALA A 246 -54.18 25.47 34.43
CA ALA A 246 -55.39 26.02 33.79
C ALA A 246 -55.47 27.40 33.12
N LYS A 247 -55.90 27.30 31.85
CA LYS A 247 -56.93 28.07 31.11
C LYS A 247 -56.63 29.53 30.71
N SER A 248 -56.60 29.80 29.39
CA SER A 248 -57.71 30.36 28.60
C SER A 248 -57.30 30.67 27.16
N LYS A 249 -58.12 30.21 26.24
CA LYS A 249 -58.31 30.69 24.86
C LYS A 249 -59.32 31.85 24.90
N PRO A 250 -59.68 32.54 23.78
CA PRO A 250 -59.10 32.78 22.48
C PRO A 250 -59.16 34.27 22.02
N THR A 251 -58.72 34.63 20.85
CA THR A 251 -59.47 35.45 19.83
C THR A 251 -58.54 35.90 18.69
N ALA A 252 -58.77 35.41 17.54
CA ALA A 252 -59.27 36.01 16.29
C ALA A 252 -58.50 37.14 15.64
N ALA A 253 -58.18 36.88 14.37
CA ALA A 253 -57.70 37.73 13.30
C ALA A 253 -58.58 39.01 13.10
N PRO A 254 -58.28 39.99 12.13
CA PRO A 254 -57.90 39.74 10.75
C PRO A 254 -57.00 40.77 10.03
N ALA A 255 -56.50 40.33 8.89
CA ALA A 255 -56.33 40.96 7.55
C ALA A 255 -56.19 42.52 7.41
N LYS A 256 -55.26 42.93 6.57
CA LYS A 256 -55.35 43.53 5.24
C LYS A 256 -54.20 44.49 4.87
N LYS A 257 -53.72 44.25 3.65
CA LYS A 257 -53.35 45.16 2.59
C LYS A 257 -52.33 46.32 2.84
N LYS A 258 -51.25 46.31 2.21
CA LYS A 258 -51.00 46.81 0.86
C LYS A 258 -49.73 46.17 0.27
#